data_0c6bf3779bb26161e64bd1643e7a0751
#
_entry.id   0c6bf3779bb26161e64bd1643e7a0751
#
_cell.length_a   1.000
_cell.length_b   1.000
_cell.length_c   1.000
_cell.angle_alpha   90.00
_cell.angle_beta   90.00
_cell.angle_gamma   90.00
#
_symmetry.space_group_name_H-M   'P 1'
#
loop_
_entity.id
_entity.type
_entity.pdbx_description
1 polymer ?
#
loop_
_entity_poly.entity_id
_entity_poly.type
_entity_poly.pdbx_seq_one_letter_code
_entity_poly.pdbx_strand_id
1 'polypeptide(L)'
;GSIDAVVEKFYPIKRGFLFLAIQEYYRNFENFNLLLKKYISDKTPKNIYIILKINLVLVFFSKKPQHAIVHDAVEFSKQFDKSKLINAVLRNILRDQENLTLEKNLPDNFQKVLDKIFSSSKIREYLYQTFFTKPIDYQISLNNHKEAIYEKRVLPFKSKLLKNCFVQDIGNYEVIRTTHKFFQSKKILDVCSAPGGKSILLHSLGYEVDCIDKSNSQIIKFKQNLRRLGLNIKIKKKDFL
;
A
#
# COMPACT_ATOMS: atom_id res chain seq x y z
N GLY A 1 -10.74 7.96 8.26
CA GLY A 1 -9.78 7.21 9.06
C GLY A 1 -8.76 6.52 8.18
N SER A 2 -7.55 6.24 8.69
CA SER A 2 -6.54 5.51 7.93
C SER A 2 -6.91 4.03 7.82
N ILE A 3 -6.41 3.35 6.79
CA ILE A 3 -6.58 1.89 6.62
C ILE A 3 -6.03 1.15 7.85
N ASP A 4 -4.91 1.59 8.40
CA ASP A 4 -4.32 1.01 9.61
C ASP A 4 -5.26 1.05 10.81
N ALA A 5 -5.94 2.17 11.05
CA ALA A 5 -6.90 2.30 12.15
C ALA A 5 -8.11 1.36 11.98
N VAL A 6 -8.56 1.15 10.74
CA VAL A 6 -9.64 0.18 10.44
C VAL A 6 -9.15 -1.24 10.68
N VAL A 7 -7.97 -1.59 10.20
CA VAL A 7 -7.39 -2.93 10.35
C VAL A 7 -7.13 -3.26 11.82
N GLU A 8 -6.65 -2.30 12.62
CA GLU A 8 -6.42 -2.48 14.07
C GLU A 8 -7.71 -2.78 14.83
N LYS A 9 -8.83 -2.18 14.42
CA LYS A 9 -10.15 -2.39 15.06
C LYS A 9 -10.66 -3.84 14.89
N PHE A 10 -10.25 -4.53 13.84
CA PHE A 10 -10.72 -5.90 13.52
C PHE A 10 -9.68 -6.99 13.84
N TYR A 11 -8.69 -6.70 14.69
CA TYR A 11 -7.79 -7.73 15.23
C TYR A 11 -8.62 -8.75 16.06
N PRO A 12 -8.45 -10.12 15.93
CA PRO A 12 -7.27 -10.82 15.42
C PRO A 12 -7.36 -11.37 13.97
N ILE A 13 -8.21 -10.84 13.12
CA ILE A 13 -8.27 -11.27 11.71
C ILE A 13 -6.89 -11.11 11.07
N LYS A 14 -6.53 -11.99 10.13
CA LYS A 14 -5.23 -11.95 9.42
C LYS A 14 -4.96 -10.56 8.83
N ARG A 15 -4.28 -9.73 9.61
CA ARG A 15 -4.05 -8.29 9.35
C ARG A 15 -3.53 -8.03 7.94
N GLY A 16 -2.55 -8.83 7.47
CA GLY A 16 -1.98 -8.66 6.15
C GLY A 16 -2.97 -8.91 5.01
N PHE A 17 -3.86 -9.88 5.18
CA PHE A 17 -4.91 -10.15 4.18
C PHE A 17 -5.95 -9.02 4.13
N LEU A 18 -6.41 -8.56 5.29
CA LEU A 18 -7.40 -7.48 5.36
C LEU A 18 -6.82 -6.18 4.76
N PHE A 19 -5.57 -5.87 5.07
CA PHE A 19 -4.89 -4.70 4.52
C PHE A 19 -4.79 -4.78 2.99
N LEU A 20 -4.37 -5.92 2.46
CA LEU A 20 -4.30 -6.18 1.02
C LEU A 20 -5.69 -6.04 0.37
N ALA A 21 -6.71 -6.65 0.96
CA ALA A 21 -8.06 -6.61 0.42
C ALA A 21 -8.62 -5.18 0.35
N ILE A 22 -8.40 -4.37 1.38
CA ILE A 22 -8.82 -2.97 1.40
C ILE A 22 -8.06 -2.17 0.34
N GLN A 23 -6.75 -2.36 0.21
CA GLN A 23 -5.95 -1.67 -0.80
C GLN A 23 -6.42 -2.01 -2.22
N GLU A 24 -6.62 -3.29 -2.54
CA GLU A 24 -7.08 -3.72 -3.87
C GLU A 24 -8.52 -3.26 -4.15
N TYR A 25 -9.38 -3.21 -3.12
CA TYR A 25 -10.73 -2.65 -3.25
C TYR A 25 -10.70 -1.18 -3.72
N TYR A 26 -9.91 -0.34 -3.07
CA TYR A 26 -9.82 1.08 -3.44
C TYR A 26 -9.06 1.30 -4.75
N ARG A 27 -8.00 0.55 -4.99
CA ARG A 27 -7.22 0.63 -6.24
C ARG A 27 -8.05 0.29 -7.47
N ASN A 28 -8.96 -0.67 -7.34
CA ASN A 28 -9.80 -1.14 -8.44
C ASN A 28 -11.26 -0.68 -8.34
N PHE A 29 -11.55 0.33 -7.54
CA PHE A 29 -12.92 0.75 -7.24
C PHE A 29 -13.71 1.09 -8.51
N GLU A 30 -13.14 1.87 -9.43
CA GLU A 30 -13.80 2.25 -10.68
C GLU A 30 -13.88 1.08 -11.66
N ASN A 31 -12.86 0.26 -11.73
CA ASN A 31 -12.87 -0.94 -12.57
C ASN A 31 -13.99 -1.90 -12.14
N PHE A 32 -14.20 -2.07 -10.85
CA PHE A 32 -15.31 -2.87 -10.34
C PHE A 32 -16.67 -2.21 -10.59
N ASN A 33 -16.76 -0.87 -10.55
CA ASN A 33 -17.98 -0.17 -10.94
C ASN A 33 -18.34 -0.47 -12.39
N LEU A 34 -17.39 -0.30 -13.31
CA LEU A 34 -17.60 -0.54 -14.73
C LEU A 34 -17.95 -2.01 -15.02
N LEU A 35 -17.26 -2.95 -14.36
CA LEU A 35 -17.57 -4.35 -14.48
C LEU A 35 -18.98 -4.67 -14.01
N LEU A 36 -19.35 -4.23 -12.82
CA LEU A 36 -20.66 -4.52 -12.23
C LEU A 36 -21.82 -3.92 -13.00
N LYS A 37 -21.65 -2.77 -13.66
CA LYS A 37 -22.69 -2.16 -14.53
C LYS A 37 -23.17 -3.11 -15.64
N LYS A 38 -22.37 -4.09 -16.04
CA LYS A 38 -22.76 -5.10 -17.04
C LYS A 38 -23.74 -6.15 -16.48
N TYR A 39 -23.79 -6.32 -15.16
CA TYR A 39 -24.52 -7.43 -14.51
C TYR A 39 -25.65 -6.97 -13.58
N ILE A 40 -25.61 -5.73 -13.11
CA ILE A 40 -26.58 -5.19 -12.16
C ILE A 40 -27.03 -3.78 -12.56
N SER A 41 -28.25 -3.42 -12.18
CA SER A 41 -28.81 -2.10 -12.44
C SER A 41 -28.38 -1.06 -11.40
N ASP A 42 -28.49 0.22 -11.75
CA ASP A 42 -28.21 1.35 -10.85
C ASP A 42 -29.15 1.40 -9.63
N LYS A 43 -30.28 0.69 -9.69
CA LYS A 43 -31.23 0.56 -8.57
C LYS A 43 -30.77 -0.45 -7.51
N THR A 44 -29.67 -1.15 -7.74
CA THR A 44 -29.14 -2.12 -6.78
C THR A 44 -28.72 -1.42 -5.49
N PRO A 45 -29.14 -1.90 -4.30
CA PRO A 45 -28.77 -1.29 -3.02
C PRO A 45 -27.26 -1.17 -2.83
N LYS A 46 -26.80 -0.08 -2.23
CA LYS A 46 -25.37 0.23 -2.03
C LYS A 46 -24.61 -0.86 -1.25
N ASN A 47 -25.25 -1.47 -0.25
CA ASN A 47 -24.66 -2.58 0.51
C ASN A 47 -24.37 -3.79 -0.36
N ILE A 48 -25.26 -4.10 -1.33
CA ILE A 48 -25.06 -5.20 -2.28
C ILE A 48 -23.90 -4.92 -3.23
N TYR A 49 -23.78 -3.67 -3.70
CA TYR A 49 -22.61 -3.22 -4.47
C TYR A 49 -21.30 -3.43 -3.71
N ILE A 50 -21.27 -3.07 -2.43
CA ILE A 50 -20.08 -3.25 -1.58
C ILE A 50 -19.74 -4.73 -1.44
N ILE A 51 -20.74 -5.58 -1.17
CA ILE A 51 -20.54 -7.03 -1.04
C ILE A 51 -19.96 -7.62 -2.33
N LEU A 52 -20.54 -7.26 -3.48
CA LEU A 52 -20.04 -7.72 -4.78
C LEU A 52 -18.59 -7.28 -5.01
N LYS A 53 -18.25 -6.00 -4.77
CA LYS A 53 -16.88 -5.51 -4.95
C LYS A 53 -15.87 -6.19 -4.03
N ILE A 54 -16.22 -6.44 -2.77
CA ILE A 54 -15.35 -7.20 -1.85
C ILE A 54 -15.09 -8.60 -2.40
N ASN A 55 -16.12 -9.26 -2.93
CA ASN A 55 -15.96 -10.59 -3.51
C ASN A 55 -15.17 -10.56 -4.84
N LEU A 56 -15.27 -9.49 -5.63
CA LEU A 56 -14.40 -9.28 -6.80
C LEU A 56 -12.92 -9.16 -6.38
N VAL A 57 -12.62 -8.46 -5.28
CA VAL A 57 -11.25 -8.46 -4.74
C VAL A 57 -10.77 -9.88 -4.44
N LEU A 58 -11.61 -10.71 -3.85
CA LEU A 58 -11.26 -12.11 -3.58
C LEU A 58 -11.05 -12.91 -4.86
N VAL A 59 -11.92 -12.74 -5.85
CA VAL A 59 -11.85 -13.43 -7.14
C VAL A 59 -10.57 -13.08 -7.88
N PHE A 60 -10.20 -11.80 -7.98
CA PHE A 60 -9.07 -11.34 -8.80
C PHE A 60 -7.72 -11.34 -8.08
N PHE A 61 -7.71 -11.19 -6.75
CA PHE A 61 -6.47 -10.94 -6.00
C PHE A 61 -6.20 -11.94 -4.86
N SER A 62 -7.07 -12.93 -4.63
CA SER A 62 -6.81 -13.98 -3.64
C SER A 62 -6.53 -15.33 -4.30
N LYS A 63 -5.96 -16.24 -3.51
CA LYS A 63 -5.78 -17.65 -3.90
C LYS A 63 -6.94 -18.54 -3.41
N LYS A 64 -8.04 -17.95 -2.95
CA LYS A 64 -9.19 -18.70 -2.45
C LYS A 64 -9.92 -19.36 -3.61
N PRO A 65 -10.36 -20.62 -3.48
CA PRO A 65 -11.15 -21.29 -4.52
C PRO A 65 -12.43 -20.50 -4.84
N GLN A 66 -12.72 -20.35 -6.13
CA GLN A 66 -13.85 -19.52 -6.60
C GLN A 66 -15.18 -19.99 -6.03
N HIS A 67 -15.43 -21.31 -5.95
CA HIS A 67 -16.65 -21.85 -5.35
C HIS A 67 -16.83 -21.46 -3.87
N ALA A 68 -15.71 -21.42 -3.12
CA ALA A 68 -15.73 -21.00 -1.72
C ALA A 68 -16.01 -19.50 -1.58
N ILE A 69 -15.53 -18.66 -2.50
CA ILE A 69 -15.84 -17.22 -2.53
C ILE A 69 -17.33 -17.02 -2.76
N VAL A 70 -17.90 -17.69 -3.76
CA VAL A 70 -19.34 -17.59 -4.07
C VAL A 70 -20.17 -18.09 -2.89
N HIS A 71 -19.83 -19.24 -2.30
CA HIS A 71 -20.53 -19.80 -1.15
C HIS A 71 -20.57 -18.78 0.01
N ASP A 72 -19.42 -18.24 0.42
CA ASP A 72 -19.35 -17.30 1.55
C ASP A 72 -20.12 -16.00 1.25
N ALA A 73 -20.06 -15.51 0.00
CA ALA A 73 -20.81 -14.34 -0.41
C ALA A 73 -22.32 -14.56 -0.33
N VAL A 74 -22.78 -15.71 -0.76
CA VAL A 74 -24.21 -16.12 -0.72
C VAL A 74 -24.67 -16.26 0.74
N GLU A 75 -23.91 -16.96 1.58
CA GLU A 75 -24.24 -17.11 3.00
C GLU A 75 -24.32 -15.74 3.70
N PHE A 76 -23.33 -14.89 3.51
CA PHE A 76 -23.33 -13.54 4.08
C PHE A 76 -24.50 -12.68 3.61
N SER A 77 -24.94 -12.85 2.37
CA SER A 77 -26.02 -12.05 1.78
C SER A 77 -27.43 -12.49 2.13
N LYS A 78 -27.62 -13.64 2.79
CA LYS A 78 -28.93 -14.10 3.28
C LYS A 78 -29.57 -13.08 4.21
N GLN A 79 -28.80 -12.41 5.07
CA GLN A 79 -29.28 -11.37 5.97
C GLN A 79 -29.89 -10.14 5.26
N PHE A 80 -29.64 -9.99 3.96
CA PHE A 80 -30.17 -8.88 3.13
C PHE A 80 -31.24 -9.36 2.13
N ASP A 81 -31.62 -10.62 2.17
CA ASP A 81 -32.53 -11.26 1.21
C ASP A 81 -32.11 -11.07 -0.26
N LYS A 82 -30.79 -11.09 -0.52
CA LYS A 82 -30.22 -10.87 -1.87
C LYS A 82 -29.27 -12.00 -2.30
N SER A 83 -29.32 -13.15 -1.65
CA SER A 83 -28.45 -14.30 -1.92
C SER A 83 -28.55 -14.80 -3.37
N LYS A 84 -29.78 -14.85 -3.93
CA LYS A 84 -29.99 -15.25 -5.33
C LYS A 84 -29.31 -14.28 -6.31
N LEU A 85 -29.43 -12.97 -6.09
CA LEU A 85 -28.81 -11.95 -6.92
C LEU A 85 -27.27 -12.07 -6.87
N ILE A 86 -26.70 -12.14 -5.67
CA ILE A 86 -25.26 -12.26 -5.50
C ILE A 86 -24.71 -13.53 -6.15
N ASN A 87 -25.39 -14.66 -5.96
CA ASN A 87 -25.00 -15.92 -6.60
C ASN A 87 -25.00 -15.79 -8.14
N ALA A 88 -26.09 -15.26 -8.71
CA ALA A 88 -26.23 -15.09 -10.16
C ALA A 88 -25.13 -14.17 -10.72
N VAL A 89 -24.91 -13.02 -10.11
CA VAL A 89 -23.90 -12.05 -10.56
C VAL A 89 -22.49 -12.63 -10.49
N LEU A 90 -22.09 -13.21 -9.35
CA LEU A 90 -20.73 -13.75 -9.21
C LEU A 90 -20.50 -14.94 -10.14
N ARG A 91 -21.49 -15.85 -10.31
CA ARG A 91 -21.35 -16.96 -11.26
C ARG A 91 -21.26 -16.51 -12.71
N ASN A 92 -22.00 -15.48 -13.11
CA ASN A 92 -21.89 -14.93 -14.45
C ASN A 92 -20.49 -14.30 -14.68
N ILE A 93 -20.01 -13.49 -13.73
CA ILE A 93 -18.66 -12.92 -13.80
C ILE A 93 -17.59 -14.02 -13.88
N LEU A 94 -17.69 -15.06 -13.09
CA LEU A 94 -16.74 -16.18 -13.10
C LEU A 94 -16.76 -16.98 -14.41
N ARG A 95 -17.92 -17.11 -15.05
CA ARG A 95 -18.06 -17.76 -16.34
C ARG A 95 -17.41 -16.94 -17.46
N ASP A 96 -17.55 -15.62 -17.38
CA ASP A 96 -17.01 -14.70 -18.36
C ASP A 96 -15.53 -14.36 -18.09
N GLN A 97 -14.96 -14.82 -16.97
CA GLN A 97 -13.63 -14.41 -16.45
C GLN A 97 -12.48 -14.68 -17.42
N GLU A 98 -12.54 -15.73 -18.24
CA GLU A 98 -11.51 -16.01 -19.25
C GLU A 98 -11.38 -14.90 -20.30
N ASN A 99 -12.46 -14.10 -20.49
CA ASN A 99 -12.54 -12.96 -21.39
C ASN A 99 -12.53 -11.62 -20.66
N LEU A 100 -12.51 -11.60 -19.32
CA LEU A 100 -12.55 -10.40 -18.51
C LEU A 100 -11.14 -9.95 -18.13
N THR A 101 -10.59 -9.04 -18.90
CA THR A 101 -9.51 -8.18 -18.40
C THR A 101 -10.14 -7.06 -17.56
N LEU A 102 -9.70 -6.91 -16.31
CA LEU A 102 -9.98 -5.69 -15.56
C LEU A 102 -9.30 -4.53 -16.30
N GLU A 103 -10.08 -3.75 -17.02
CA GLU A 103 -9.57 -2.50 -17.58
C GLU A 103 -9.05 -1.64 -16.43
N LYS A 104 -7.82 -1.17 -16.55
CA LYS A 104 -7.19 -0.34 -15.52
C LYS A 104 -7.56 1.12 -15.79
N ASN A 105 -8.73 1.54 -15.31
CA ASN A 105 -9.19 2.92 -15.45
C ASN A 105 -8.92 3.72 -14.18
N LEU A 106 -8.29 4.87 -14.32
CA LEU A 106 -8.16 5.84 -13.24
C LEU A 106 -9.51 6.52 -12.99
N PRO A 107 -9.80 6.95 -11.75
CA PRO A 107 -10.93 7.82 -11.50
C PRO A 107 -10.86 9.06 -12.39
N ASP A 108 -12.00 9.44 -13.01
CA ASP A 108 -12.07 10.54 -13.99
C ASP A 108 -11.45 11.84 -13.48
N ASN A 109 -11.70 12.18 -12.21
CA ASN A 109 -11.14 13.39 -11.60
C ASN A 109 -9.59 13.31 -11.51
N PHE A 110 -9.05 12.14 -11.25
CA PHE A 110 -7.61 11.94 -11.16
C PHE A 110 -6.97 11.97 -12.56
N GLN A 111 -7.61 11.34 -13.55
CA GLN A 111 -7.17 11.41 -14.94
C GLN A 111 -7.11 12.85 -15.44
N LYS A 112 -8.16 13.65 -15.21
CA LYS A 112 -8.21 15.07 -15.58
C LYS A 112 -7.10 15.90 -14.93
N VAL A 113 -6.78 15.60 -13.66
CA VAL A 113 -5.68 16.28 -12.96
C VAL A 113 -4.32 15.90 -13.58
N LEU A 114 -4.08 14.64 -13.88
CA LEU A 114 -2.86 14.20 -14.54
C LEU A 114 -2.69 14.85 -15.92
N ASP A 115 -3.75 14.90 -16.71
CA ASP A 115 -3.73 15.50 -18.05
C ASP A 115 -3.45 17.02 -18.00
N LYS A 116 -3.95 17.70 -16.96
CA LYS A 116 -3.72 19.12 -16.75
C LYS A 116 -2.32 19.44 -16.27
N ILE A 117 -1.74 18.63 -15.39
CA ILE A 117 -0.45 18.92 -14.74
C ILE A 117 0.72 18.45 -15.61
N PHE A 118 0.59 17.30 -16.25
CA PHE A 118 1.70 16.67 -16.97
C PHE A 118 1.46 16.69 -18.49
N SER A 119 2.19 17.54 -19.20
CA SER A 119 2.16 17.60 -20.67
C SER A 119 2.76 16.36 -21.33
N SER A 120 3.78 15.75 -20.70
CA SER A 120 4.46 14.56 -21.21
C SER A 120 3.60 13.31 -21.11
N SER A 121 3.33 12.67 -22.25
CA SER A 121 2.61 11.38 -22.30
C SER A 121 3.36 10.25 -21.56
N LYS A 122 4.69 10.26 -21.62
CA LYS A 122 5.53 9.27 -20.91
C LYS A 122 5.39 9.37 -19.39
N ILE A 123 5.32 10.61 -18.85
CA ILE A 123 5.12 10.83 -17.41
C ILE A 123 3.72 10.37 -17.01
N ARG A 124 2.70 10.72 -17.79
CA ARG A 124 1.32 10.27 -17.52
C ARG A 124 1.20 8.75 -17.53
N GLU A 125 1.78 8.10 -18.53
CA GLU A 125 1.80 6.64 -18.60
C GLU A 125 2.53 6.00 -17.41
N TYR A 126 3.68 6.53 -17.02
CA TYR A 126 4.40 6.07 -15.82
C TYR A 126 3.56 6.20 -14.55
N LEU A 127 2.90 7.33 -14.34
CA LEU A 127 2.03 7.58 -13.18
C LEU A 127 0.81 6.66 -13.21
N TYR A 128 0.21 6.45 -14.38
CA TYR A 128 -0.87 5.51 -14.60
C TYR A 128 -0.46 4.09 -14.18
N GLN A 129 0.67 3.59 -14.67
CA GLN A 129 1.18 2.28 -14.31
C GLN A 129 1.48 2.19 -12.80
N THR A 130 2.05 3.22 -12.21
CA THR A 130 2.37 3.29 -10.79
C THR A 130 1.12 3.21 -9.91
N PHE A 131 0.01 3.78 -10.33
CA PHE A 131 -1.26 3.70 -9.60
C PHE A 131 -1.74 2.26 -9.42
N PHE A 132 -1.58 1.42 -10.45
CA PHE A 132 -2.06 0.03 -10.44
C PHE A 132 -1.02 -0.99 -9.98
N THR A 133 0.23 -0.59 -9.80
CA THR A 133 1.28 -1.45 -9.29
C THR A 133 1.43 -1.31 -7.78
N LYS A 134 1.85 -2.40 -7.14
CA LYS A 134 2.23 -2.31 -5.71
C LYS A 134 3.51 -1.49 -5.59
N PRO A 135 3.62 -0.65 -4.54
CA PRO A 135 4.88 -0.01 -4.22
C PRO A 135 5.99 -1.06 -4.11
N ILE A 136 7.13 -0.76 -4.69
CA ILE A 136 8.30 -1.62 -4.59
C ILE A 136 9.09 -1.15 -3.37
N ASP A 137 9.12 -2.00 -2.34
CA ASP A 137 9.98 -1.78 -1.20
C ASP A 137 11.38 -2.33 -1.49
N TYR A 138 12.37 -1.52 -1.18
CA TYR A 138 13.77 -1.89 -1.33
C TYR A 138 14.38 -2.25 0.02
N GLN A 139 15.19 -3.29 0.02
CA GLN A 139 16.03 -3.62 1.14
C GLN A 139 17.38 -2.92 0.95
N ILE A 140 17.68 -1.97 1.85
CA ILE A 140 18.92 -1.21 1.83
C ILE A 140 19.87 -1.79 2.85
N SER A 141 21.05 -2.20 2.39
CA SER A 141 22.09 -2.71 3.26
C SER A 141 22.96 -1.57 3.81
N LEU A 142 23.19 -1.59 5.11
CA LEU A 142 24.17 -0.75 5.78
C LEU A 142 25.52 -1.49 5.82
N ASN A 143 26.26 -1.45 4.73
CA ASN A 143 27.63 -1.96 4.75
C ASN A 143 28.57 -0.93 5.36
N ASN A 144 29.30 -1.35 6.38
CA ASN A 144 30.37 -0.65 7.07
C ASN A 144 30.89 0.63 6.35
N HIS A 145 30.36 1.75 6.78
CA HIS A 145 31.00 3.06 6.83
C HIS A 145 31.08 3.98 5.61
N LYS A 146 30.64 3.67 4.38
CA LYS A 146 30.73 4.76 3.38
C LYS A 146 29.67 4.79 2.27
N GLU A 147 29.00 3.70 1.95
CA GLU A 147 27.93 3.75 0.96
C GLU A 147 26.83 2.76 1.33
N ALA A 148 25.59 3.24 1.44
CA ALA A 148 24.44 2.37 1.49
C ALA A 148 24.35 1.65 0.14
N ILE A 149 24.74 0.37 0.11
CA ILE A 149 24.66 -0.44 -1.10
C ILE A 149 23.21 -0.81 -1.32
N TYR A 150 22.71 -0.33 -2.43
CA TYR A 150 21.39 -0.57 -2.93
C TYR A 150 21.28 -1.96 -3.54
N GLU A 151 20.61 -2.88 -2.86
CA GLU A 151 20.17 -4.13 -3.47
C GLU A 151 18.68 -4.11 -3.71
N LYS A 152 18.28 -4.15 -4.99
CA LYS A 152 16.90 -4.35 -5.41
C LYS A 152 16.46 -5.75 -4.99
N ARG A 153 15.78 -5.88 -3.87
CA ARG A 153 15.05 -7.09 -3.52
C ARG A 153 13.59 -6.75 -3.33
N VAL A 154 12.76 -7.24 -4.22
CA VAL A 154 11.33 -7.39 -3.96
C VAL A 154 11.23 -8.38 -2.81
N LEU A 155 11.01 -7.89 -1.59
CA LEU A 155 10.86 -8.75 -0.43
C LEU A 155 9.51 -9.46 -0.54
N PRO A 156 9.48 -10.81 -0.67
CA PRO A 156 8.24 -11.52 -0.42
C PRO A 156 7.83 -11.23 1.02
N PHE A 157 6.53 -11.10 1.27
CA PHE A 157 5.91 -10.75 2.56
C PHE A 157 6.41 -11.56 3.79
N LYS A 158 7.20 -12.62 3.58
CA LYS A 158 7.75 -13.52 4.61
C LYS A 158 9.28 -13.56 4.68
N SER A 159 10.01 -12.75 3.93
CA SER A 159 11.46 -12.78 4.01
C SER A 159 11.96 -12.18 5.32
N LYS A 160 12.85 -12.90 6.03
CA LYS A 160 13.54 -12.32 7.18
C LYS A 160 14.37 -11.13 6.71
N LEU A 161 14.18 -9.98 7.35
CA LEU A 161 15.07 -8.84 7.19
C LEU A 161 16.50 -9.28 7.62
N LEU A 162 17.46 -9.05 6.75
CA LEU A 162 18.86 -9.25 7.11
C LEU A 162 19.25 -8.27 8.24
N LYS A 163 20.13 -8.71 9.14
CA LYS A 163 20.49 -7.91 10.34
C LYS A 163 20.91 -6.48 10.01
N ASN A 164 21.63 -6.29 8.90
CA ASN A 164 22.19 -4.99 8.50
C ASN A 164 21.37 -4.26 7.45
N CYS A 165 20.12 -4.66 7.22
CA CYS A 165 19.28 -4.05 6.20
C CYS A 165 18.05 -3.41 6.81
N PHE A 166 17.55 -2.36 6.16
CA PHE A 166 16.24 -1.80 6.44
C PHE A 166 15.41 -1.68 5.16
N VAL A 167 14.09 -1.69 5.31
CA VAL A 167 13.17 -1.55 4.18
C VAL A 167 12.85 -0.09 3.98
N GLN A 168 12.95 0.38 2.74
CA GLN A 168 12.60 1.74 2.39
C GLN A 168 11.99 1.79 0.98
N ASP A 169 11.03 2.68 0.79
CA ASP A 169 10.53 3.06 -0.52
C ASP A 169 11.65 3.72 -1.35
N ILE A 170 11.74 3.37 -2.64
CA ILE A 170 12.79 3.85 -3.53
C ILE A 170 12.78 5.38 -3.66
N GLY A 171 11.60 6.00 -3.70
CA GLY A 171 11.49 7.46 -3.82
C GLY A 171 12.14 8.17 -2.63
N ASN A 172 11.91 7.67 -1.40
CA ASN A 172 12.55 8.20 -0.20
C ASN A 172 14.07 8.03 -0.23
N TYR A 173 14.56 6.87 -0.72
CA TYR A 173 15.99 6.64 -0.89
C TYR A 173 16.61 7.61 -1.89
N GLU A 174 16.03 7.73 -3.09
CA GLU A 174 16.53 8.58 -4.16
C GLU A 174 16.53 10.07 -3.79
N VAL A 175 15.48 10.53 -3.07
CA VAL A 175 15.44 11.90 -2.57
C VAL A 175 16.65 12.19 -1.68
N ILE A 176 16.95 11.36 -0.69
CA ILE A 176 18.11 11.57 0.18
C ILE A 176 19.40 11.44 -0.61
N ARG A 177 19.56 10.43 -1.46
CA ARG A 177 20.76 10.21 -2.25
C ARG A 177 21.10 11.39 -3.17
N THR A 178 20.10 12.02 -3.73
CA THR A 178 20.31 13.16 -4.65
C THR A 178 20.45 14.48 -3.93
N THR A 179 19.77 14.69 -2.80
CA THR A 179 19.71 16.00 -2.14
C THR A 179 20.74 16.17 -1.02
N HIS A 180 21.20 15.09 -0.35
CA HIS A 180 22.11 15.21 0.79
C HIS A 180 23.40 15.98 0.48
N LYS A 181 23.91 15.89 -0.75
CA LYS A 181 25.13 16.62 -1.19
C LYS A 181 24.98 18.14 -1.20
N PHE A 182 23.75 18.65 -1.17
CA PHE A 182 23.45 20.07 -1.10
C PHE A 182 23.26 20.57 0.34
N PHE A 183 23.30 19.70 1.33
CA PHE A 183 23.14 20.09 2.73
C PHE A 183 24.39 20.82 3.23
N GLN A 184 24.19 22.03 3.72
CA GLN A 184 25.27 22.85 4.25
C GLN A 184 25.70 22.46 5.67
N SER A 185 24.81 21.82 6.41
CA SER A 185 25.05 21.38 7.79
C SER A 185 25.17 19.87 7.89
N LYS A 186 26.03 19.40 8.80
CA LYS A 186 26.08 17.98 9.22
C LYS A 186 25.03 17.65 10.27
N LYS A 187 24.31 18.64 10.82
CA LYS A 187 23.20 18.43 11.75
C LYS A 187 21.87 18.57 11.01
N ILE A 188 21.05 17.56 11.09
CA ILE A 188 19.76 17.46 10.40
C ILE A 188 18.65 17.21 11.42
N LEU A 189 17.53 17.91 11.29
CA LEU A 189 16.31 17.62 11.99
C LEU A 189 15.33 16.90 11.06
N ASP A 190 14.97 15.67 11.40
CA ASP A 190 13.91 14.91 10.70
C ASP A 190 12.61 15.03 11.53
N VAL A 191 11.62 15.75 10.99
CA VAL A 191 10.39 16.13 11.73
C VAL A 191 9.24 15.14 11.64
N CYS A 192 9.33 14.16 10.74
CA CYS A 192 8.38 13.04 10.61
C CYS A 192 9.19 11.76 10.42
N SER A 193 10.03 11.48 11.41
CA SER A 193 11.16 10.57 11.25
C SER A 193 10.79 9.08 11.31
N ALA A 194 9.74 8.73 12.05
CA ALA A 194 9.39 7.33 12.23
C ALA A 194 8.66 6.72 11.01
N PRO A 195 8.93 5.48 10.64
CA PRO A 195 9.70 4.41 11.33
C PRO A 195 11.22 4.44 11.11
N GLY A 196 11.81 5.52 10.57
CA GLY A 196 13.25 5.75 10.58
C GLY A 196 13.98 5.65 9.25
N GLY A 197 13.30 5.36 8.14
CA GLY A 197 13.96 5.10 6.85
C GLY A 197 14.89 6.21 6.40
N LYS A 198 14.43 7.47 6.39
CA LYS A 198 15.25 8.63 6.00
C LYS A 198 16.33 8.95 7.03
N SER A 199 15.98 8.95 8.31
CA SER A 199 16.93 9.22 9.39
C SER A 199 18.08 8.21 9.45
N ILE A 200 17.78 6.91 9.26
CA ILE A 200 18.79 5.84 9.23
C ILE A 200 19.73 6.04 8.03
N LEU A 201 19.18 6.36 6.87
CA LEU A 201 19.98 6.62 5.67
C LEU A 201 20.89 7.85 5.85
N LEU A 202 20.36 8.97 6.35
CA LEU A 202 21.14 10.18 6.64
C LEU A 202 22.25 9.89 7.66
N HIS A 203 21.94 9.16 8.72
CA HIS A 203 22.94 8.76 9.70
C HIS A 203 24.05 7.90 9.09
N SER A 204 23.71 6.96 8.18
CA SER A 204 24.69 6.13 7.47
C SER A 204 25.59 6.94 6.53
N LEU A 205 25.13 8.10 6.07
CA LEU A 205 25.89 9.07 5.28
C LEU A 205 26.73 10.04 6.13
N GLY A 206 26.78 9.82 7.45
CA GLY A 206 27.61 10.59 8.38
C GLY A 206 26.98 11.90 8.88
N TYR A 207 25.66 12.04 8.81
CA TYR A 207 24.94 13.16 9.41
C TYR A 207 24.59 12.87 10.88
N GLU A 208 24.64 13.90 11.71
CA GLU A 208 24.03 13.91 13.04
C GLU A 208 22.55 14.21 12.89
N VAL A 209 21.69 13.23 13.20
CA VAL A 209 20.23 13.34 12.96
C VAL A 209 19.49 13.40 14.28
N ASP A 210 18.85 14.53 14.52
CA ASP A 210 17.82 14.67 15.56
C ASP A 210 16.44 14.31 14.99
N CYS A 211 15.71 13.46 15.68
CA CYS A 211 14.44 12.95 15.19
C CYS A 211 13.29 13.33 16.10
N ILE A 212 12.19 13.76 15.48
CA ILE A 212 10.91 13.92 16.17
C ILE A 212 9.78 13.25 15.41
N ASP A 213 8.79 12.74 16.14
CA ASP A 213 7.57 12.19 15.58
C ASP A 213 6.44 12.29 16.59
N LYS A 214 5.18 12.45 16.15
CA LYS A 214 4.03 12.52 17.04
C LYS A 214 3.46 11.14 17.38
N SER A 215 3.68 10.14 16.56
CA SER A 215 3.07 8.81 16.66
C SER A 215 3.87 7.88 17.56
N ASN A 216 3.35 7.55 18.75
CA ASN A 216 3.97 6.58 19.66
C ASN A 216 4.20 5.22 18.97
N SER A 217 3.24 4.71 18.22
CA SER A 217 3.33 3.41 17.55
C SER A 217 4.45 3.39 16.50
N GLN A 218 4.65 4.47 15.77
CA GLN A 218 5.74 4.59 14.81
C GLN A 218 7.10 4.77 15.50
N ILE A 219 7.18 5.53 16.58
CA ILE A 219 8.40 5.68 17.39
C ILE A 219 8.85 4.33 17.95
N ILE A 220 7.92 3.48 18.39
CA ILE A 220 8.25 2.12 18.84
C ILE A 220 8.90 1.32 17.70
N LYS A 221 8.34 1.37 16.50
CA LYS A 221 8.92 0.71 15.30
C LYS A 221 10.31 1.27 14.98
N PHE A 222 10.50 2.58 15.07
CA PHE A 222 11.79 3.20 14.86
C PHE A 222 12.84 2.68 15.86
N LYS A 223 12.51 2.68 17.16
CA LYS A 223 13.40 2.14 18.19
C LYS A 223 13.72 0.65 17.99
N GLN A 224 12.76 -0.15 17.51
CA GLN A 224 12.99 -1.55 17.14
C GLN A 224 13.98 -1.67 15.98
N ASN A 225 13.83 -0.83 14.93
CA ASN A 225 14.77 -0.78 13.82
C ASN A 225 16.18 -0.39 14.29
N LEU A 226 16.32 0.64 15.12
CA LEU A 226 17.61 1.06 15.67
C LEU A 226 18.29 -0.05 16.45
N ARG A 227 17.56 -0.73 17.34
CA ARG A 227 18.09 -1.88 18.10
C ARG A 227 18.58 -3.00 17.18
N ARG A 228 17.77 -3.34 16.17
CA ARG A 228 18.13 -4.39 15.20
C ARG A 228 19.35 -4.05 14.37
N LEU A 229 19.55 -2.78 14.04
CA LEU A 229 20.65 -2.26 13.23
C LEU A 229 21.90 -1.89 14.07
N GLY A 230 21.80 -1.90 15.40
CA GLY A 230 22.88 -1.46 16.29
C GLY A 230 23.17 0.05 16.21
N LEU A 231 22.17 0.87 15.87
CA LEU A 231 22.30 2.31 15.69
C LEU A 231 21.82 3.09 16.92
N ASN A 232 22.47 4.21 17.19
CA ASN A 232 22.09 5.13 18.26
C ASN A 232 21.68 6.49 17.70
N ILE A 233 20.39 6.62 17.36
CA ILE A 233 19.78 7.87 16.91
C ILE A 233 18.73 8.29 17.93
N LYS A 234 18.78 9.55 18.38
CA LYS A 234 17.83 10.09 19.36
C LYS A 234 16.52 10.43 18.69
N ILE A 235 15.40 9.98 19.29
CA ILE A 235 14.05 10.36 18.83
C ILE A 235 13.22 10.83 20.00
N LYS A 236 12.54 11.95 19.82
CA LYS A 236 11.61 12.54 20.80
C LYS A 236 10.18 12.49 20.27
N LYS A 237 9.23 12.24 21.18
CA LYS A 237 7.81 12.44 20.85
C LYS A 237 7.52 13.93 20.88
N LYS A 238 7.20 14.50 19.72
CA LYS A 238 6.81 15.90 19.59
C LYS A 238 5.95 16.08 18.35
N ASP A 239 4.91 16.89 18.44
CA ASP A 239 4.23 17.43 17.25
C ASP A 239 5.03 18.63 16.76
N PHE A 240 5.20 18.74 15.46
CA PHE A 240 5.94 19.84 14.86
C PHE A 240 5.05 21.08 14.63
N LEU A 241 3.73 20.86 14.53
CA LEU A 241 2.73 21.92 14.32
C LEU A 241 2.30 22.54 15.64
#